data_63ed56a9f8ec6371f9d8cf762cd7ba1a
#
_entry.id   63ed56a9f8ec6371f9d8cf762cd7ba1a
#
_cell.length_a   1.000
_cell.length_b   1.000
_cell.length_c   1.000
_cell.angle_alpha   90.00
_cell.angle_beta   90.00
_cell.angle_gamma   90.00
#
_symmetry.space_group_name_H-M   'P 1'
#
loop_
_entity.id
_entity.type
_entity.pdbx_description
1 polymer ?
#
loop_
_entity_poly.entity_id
_entity_poly.type
_entity_poly.pdbx_seq_one_letter_code
_entity_poly.pdbx_strand_id
1 'polypeptide(L)'
;MALAAKKAYPSECCGILVGKKSERGDIEINEIREASNQFQGQKSVYFQIDPLFIYRLEQELEVRGLEIVGIYHSHPDCPAVLSKEDENYMVPGLEYVIMSVKNGEVVDVKSYQRDLQ
;
A
#
# COMPACT_ATOMS: atom_id res chain seq x y z
N MET A 1 -5.77 7.77 -3.08
CA MET A 1 -4.76 7.58 -2.01
C MET A 1 -4.63 8.79 -1.09
N ALA A 2 -4.42 9.98 -1.63
CA ALA A 2 -4.24 11.16 -0.79
C ALA A 2 -5.41 11.43 0.14
N LEU A 3 -6.65 11.27 -0.34
CA LEU A 3 -7.85 11.48 0.48
C LEU A 3 -7.89 10.49 1.66
N ALA A 4 -7.55 9.22 1.42
CA ALA A 4 -7.51 8.21 2.47
C ALA A 4 -6.44 8.55 3.52
N ALA A 5 -5.28 9.03 3.09
CA ALA A 5 -4.21 9.43 3.99
C ALA A 5 -4.62 10.60 4.88
N LYS A 6 -5.31 11.58 4.33
CA LYS A 6 -5.82 12.73 5.08
C LYS A 6 -6.87 12.29 6.12
N LYS A 7 -7.79 11.42 5.72
CA LYS A 7 -8.85 10.93 6.62
C LYS A 7 -8.32 10.09 7.76
N ALA A 8 -7.30 9.29 7.49
CA ALA A 8 -6.73 8.39 8.51
C ALA A 8 -5.85 9.11 9.52
N TYR A 9 -5.25 10.25 9.13
CA TYR A 9 -4.33 10.98 10.00
C TYR A 9 -4.94 11.21 11.40
N PRO A 10 -4.23 10.96 12.52
CA PRO A 10 -2.81 10.62 12.64
C PRO A 10 -2.47 9.12 12.55
N SER A 11 -3.40 8.28 12.14
CA SER A 11 -3.12 6.85 11.91
C SER A 11 -2.60 6.63 10.50
N GLU A 12 -1.90 5.51 10.27
CA GLU A 12 -1.51 5.11 8.93
C GLU A 12 -2.75 4.59 8.18
N CYS A 13 -2.93 5.05 6.94
CA CYS A 13 -3.88 4.41 6.04
C CYS A 13 -3.15 3.33 5.24
N CYS A 14 -3.89 2.40 4.69
CA CYS A 14 -3.33 1.36 3.83
C CYS A 14 -4.35 0.92 2.80
N GLY A 15 -3.87 0.26 1.76
CA GLY A 15 -4.73 -0.26 0.71
C GLY A 15 -3.95 -1.01 -0.35
N ILE A 16 -4.67 -1.42 -1.38
CA ILE A 16 -4.17 -2.28 -2.44
C ILE A 16 -4.19 -1.54 -3.77
N LEU A 17 -3.11 -1.68 -4.53
CA LEU A 17 -3.03 -1.20 -5.91
C LEU A 17 -3.39 -2.37 -6.82
N VAL A 18 -4.38 -2.15 -7.68
CA VAL A 18 -4.92 -3.18 -8.57
C VAL A 18 -4.63 -2.80 -10.03
N GLY A 19 -4.21 -3.76 -10.82
CA GLY A 19 -3.92 -3.49 -12.23
C GLY A 19 -3.39 -4.70 -12.96
N LYS A 20 -2.44 -4.45 -13.84
CA LYS A 20 -1.81 -5.47 -14.68
C LYS A 20 -0.30 -5.28 -14.67
N LYS A 21 0.40 -6.39 -14.82
CA LYS A 21 1.84 -6.41 -14.92
C LYS A 21 2.22 -6.91 -16.31
N SER A 22 3.05 -6.16 -17.03
CA SER A 22 3.52 -6.57 -18.35
C SER A 22 4.59 -7.66 -18.23
N GLU A 23 4.92 -8.32 -19.35
CA GLU A 23 5.99 -9.29 -19.40
C GLU A 23 7.35 -8.69 -19.05
N ARG A 24 7.52 -7.40 -19.29
CA ARG A 24 8.75 -6.66 -18.92
C ARG A 24 8.82 -6.30 -17.44
N GLY A 25 7.72 -6.51 -16.69
CA GLY A 25 7.64 -6.11 -15.30
C GLY A 25 7.09 -4.71 -15.09
N ASP A 26 6.65 -4.02 -16.13
CA ASP A 26 5.98 -2.73 -16.00
C ASP A 26 4.62 -2.91 -15.34
N ILE A 27 4.27 -2.02 -14.43
CA ILE A 27 3.03 -2.08 -13.68
C ILE A 27 2.09 -1.00 -14.15
N GLU A 28 0.87 -1.40 -14.53
CA GLU A 28 -0.22 -0.48 -14.84
C GLU A 28 -1.23 -0.53 -13.71
N ILE A 29 -1.50 0.61 -13.07
CA ILE A 29 -2.46 0.69 -11.97
C ILE A 29 -3.79 1.17 -12.54
N ASN A 30 -4.82 0.33 -12.42
CA ASN A 30 -6.16 0.63 -12.92
C ASN A 30 -7.11 1.05 -11.82
N GLU A 31 -6.87 0.61 -10.58
CA GLU A 31 -7.82 0.77 -9.49
C GLU A 31 -7.09 0.77 -8.15
N ILE A 32 -7.65 1.44 -7.17
CA ILE A 32 -7.15 1.48 -5.80
C ILE A 32 -8.27 1.01 -4.88
N ARG A 33 -7.94 0.09 -3.97
CA ARG A 33 -8.87 -0.41 -2.96
C ARG A 33 -8.37 -0.05 -1.57
N GLU A 34 -9.14 0.74 -0.84
CA GLU A 34 -8.83 1.04 0.54
C GLU A 34 -9.00 -0.20 1.40
N ALA A 35 -8.14 -0.35 2.40
CA ALA A 35 -8.24 -1.41 3.39
C ALA A 35 -8.22 -0.80 4.79
N SER A 36 -8.91 -1.46 5.72
CA SER A 36 -8.86 -1.04 7.11
C SER A 36 -7.51 -1.39 7.72
N ASN A 37 -6.96 -0.49 8.52
CA ASN A 37 -5.74 -0.78 9.26
C ASN A 37 -6.10 -1.65 10.47
N GLN A 38 -5.79 -2.95 10.39
CA GLN A 38 -6.11 -3.94 11.42
C GLN A 38 -5.04 -4.08 12.50
N PHE A 39 -4.00 -3.25 12.45
CA PHE A 39 -2.92 -3.34 13.42
C PHE A 39 -3.45 -3.12 14.84
N GLN A 40 -3.13 -4.04 15.74
CA GLN A 40 -3.61 -4.01 17.13
C GLN A 40 -2.79 -3.10 18.03
N GLY A 41 -1.61 -2.67 17.56
CA GLY A 41 -0.78 -1.72 18.28
C GLY A 41 -1.12 -0.28 17.90
N GLN A 42 -0.12 0.59 17.97
CA GLN A 42 -0.27 2.00 17.66
C GLN A 42 -0.35 2.21 16.14
N LYS A 43 -1.54 2.55 15.65
CA LYS A 43 -1.79 2.69 14.19
C LYS A 43 -1.09 3.90 13.56
N SER A 44 -0.53 4.79 14.37
CA SER A 44 0.27 5.91 13.85
C SER A 44 1.68 5.50 13.45
N VAL A 45 2.14 4.30 13.79
CA VAL A 45 3.50 3.83 13.51
C VAL A 45 3.55 2.58 12.66
N TYR A 46 2.43 1.91 12.44
CA TYR A 46 2.38 0.72 11.59
C TYR A 46 0.96 0.45 11.08
N PHE A 47 0.86 -0.43 10.09
CA PHE A 47 -0.42 -0.88 9.55
C PHE A 47 -0.40 -2.39 9.34
N GLN A 48 -1.59 -2.96 9.26
CA GLN A 48 -1.76 -4.38 8.94
C GLN A 48 -3.08 -4.58 8.18
N ILE A 49 -3.02 -5.29 7.07
CA ILE A 49 -4.20 -5.58 6.25
C ILE A 49 -4.66 -7.00 6.55
N ASP A 50 -5.97 -7.18 6.73
CA ASP A 50 -6.57 -8.48 6.98
C ASP A 50 -6.29 -9.43 5.80
N PRO A 51 -5.63 -10.59 6.03
CA PRO A 51 -5.37 -11.56 4.96
C PRO A 51 -6.62 -12.04 4.25
N LEU A 52 -7.76 -12.09 4.94
CA LEU A 52 -9.03 -12.49 4.33
C LEU A 52 -9.50 -11.46 3.32
N PHE A 53 -9.29 -10.17 3.58
CA PHE A 53 -9.58 -9.09 2.64
C PHE A 53 -8.78 -9.29 1.35
N ILE A 54 -7.49 -9.59 1.47
CA ILE A 54 -6.60 -9.82 0.33
C ILE A 54 -7.05 -11.05 -0.46
N TYR A 55 -7.37 -12.13 0.22
CA TYR A 55 -7.83 -13.37 -0.42
C TYR A 55 -9.11 -13.15 -1.24
N ARG A 56 -10.09 -12.48 -0.66
CA ARG A 56 -11.35 -12.20 -1.36
C ARG A 56 -11.16 -11.28 -2.55
N LEU A 57 -10.28 -10.30 -2.40
CA LEU A 57 -9.95 -9.39 -3.49
C LEU A 57 -9.28 -10.14 -4.65
N GLU A 58 -8.31 -11.01 -4.35
CA GLU A 58 -7.65 -11.81 -5.38
C GLU A 58 -8.64 -12.62 -6.21
N GLN A 59 -9.65 -13.20 -5.57
CA GLN A 59 -10.68 -13.98 -6.28
C GLN A 59 -11.55 -13.10 -7.17
N GLU A 60 -11.94 -11.92 -6.68
CA GLU A 60 -12.69 -10.95 -7.49
C GLU A 60 -11.89 -10.52 -8.71
N LEU A 61 -10.61 -10.24 -8.53
CA LEU A 61 -9.74 -9.73 -9.58
C LEU A 61 -9.44 -10.78 -10.64
N GLU A 62 -9.28 -12.03 -10.24
CA GLU A 62 -9.03 -13.12 -11.19
C GLU A 62 -10.12 -13.19 -12.25
N VAL A 63 -11.38 -13.07 -11.84
CA VAL A 63 -12.53 -13.06 -12.76
C VAL A 63 -12.48 -11.88 -13.72
N ARG A 64 -11.95 -10.74 -13.27
CA ARG A 64 -11.87 -9.52 -14.08
C ARG A 64 -10.60 -9.42 -14.92
N GLY A 65 -9.70 -10.39 -14.82
CA GLY A 65 -8.41 -10.35 -15.52
C GLY A 65 -7.44 -9.33 -14.96
N LEU A 66 -7.60 -8.99 -13.69
CA LEU A 66 -6.74 -8.06 -12.97
C LEU A 66 -5.99 -8.78 -11.86
N GLU A 67 -4.98 -8.11 -11.29
CA GLU A 67 -4.20 -8.67 -10.20
C GLU A 67 -3.80 -7.59 -9.20
N ILE A 68 -3.37 -8.01 -8.03
CA ILE A 68 -2.78 -7.10 -7.06
C ILE A 68 -1.36 -6.79 -7.54
N VAL A 69 -1.08 -5.51 -7.78
CA VAL A 69 0.24 -5.07 -8.26
C VAL A 69 1.02 -4.29 -7.21
N GLY A 70 0.41 -3.95 -6.11
CA GLY A 70 1.13 -3.25 -5.05
C GLY A 70 0.29 -2.98 -3.81
N ILE A 71 0.93 -2.31 -2.88
CA ILE A 71 0.33 -1.92 -1.60
C ILE A 71 0.72 -0.46 -1.37
N TYR A 72 -0.21 0.33 -0.84
CA TYR A 72 0.11 1.68 -0.41
C TYR A 72 -0.17 1.86 1.08
N HIS A 73 0.59 2.75 1.70
CA HIS A 73 0.30 3.18 3.06
C HIS A 73 0.86 4.58 3.29
N SER A 74 0.42 5.22 4.38
CA SER A 74 0.89 6.55 4.75
C SER A 74 1.82 6.48 5.95
N HIS A 75 2.75 7.44 6.02
CA HIS A 75 3.62 7.68 7.16
C HIS A 75 3.22 9.00 7.81
N PRO A 76 2.40 8.97 8.88
CA PRO A 76 2.01 10.21 9.57
C PRO A 76 3.21 10.88 10.22
N ASP A 77 3.44 12.15 9.87
CA ASP A 77 4.52 12.99 10.42
C ASP A 77 5.93 12.40 10.28
N CYS A 78 6.11 11.52 9.28
CA CYS A 78 7.40 10.88 8.97
C CYS A 78 7.67 10.96 7.47
N PRO A 79 8.94 10.96 7.05
CA PRO A 79 9.27 10.94 5.62
C PRO A 79 8.76 9.69 4.91
N ALA A 80 8.58 9.80 3.58
CA ALA A 80 8.14 8.67 2.74
C ALA A 80 9.32 7.74 2.43
N VAL A 81 9.94 7.19 3.48
CA VAL A 81 11.09 6.30 3.41
C VAL A 81 10.70 4.96 3.99
N LEU A 82 11.13 3.86 3.35
CA LEU A 82 10.87 2.52 3.86
C LEU A 82 11.41 2.37 5.28
N SER A 83 10.56 1.94 6.20
CA SER A 83 10.99 1.55 7.52
C SER A 83 11.62 0.16 7.43
N LYS A 84 12.35 -0.23 8.47
CA LYS A 84 12.92 -1.58 8.55
C LYS A 84 11.82 -2.63 8.54
N GLU A 85 10.70 -2.35 9.20
CA GLU A 85 9.55 -3.24 9.22
C GLU A 85 8.91 -3.34 7.83
N ASP A 86 8.78 -2.22 7.11
CA ASP A 86 8.28 -2.21 5.73
C ASP A 86 9.13 -3.12 4.85
N GLU A 87 10.47 -2.99 4.92
CA GLU A 87 11.39 -3.80 4.13
C GLU A 87 11.25 -5.29 4.43
N ASN A 88 11.07 -5.67 5.70
CA ASN A 88 10.97 -7.07 6.11
C ASN A 88 9.74 -7.77 5.52
N TYR A 89 8.68 -7.03 5.24
CA TYR A 89 7.43 -7.60 4.75
C TYR A 89 7.18 -7.35 3.27
N MET A 90 8.13 -6.74 2.55
CA MET A 90 7.98 -6.50 1.12
C MET A 90 8.00 -7.81 0.33
N VAL A 91 7.01 -7.96 -0.54
CA VAL A 91 6.95 -9.09 -1.49
C VAL A 91 7.62 -8.66 -2.78
N PRO A 92 8.59 -9.44 -3.30
CA PRO A 92 9.23 -9.11 -4.57
C PRO A 92 8.21 -8.99 -5.71
N GLY A 93 8.41 -8.01 -6.58
CA GLY A 93 7.56 -7.80 -7.74
C GLY A 93 6.34 -6.92 -7.51
N LEU A 94 6.06 -6.54 -6.27
CA LEU A 94 4.97 -5.60 -5.96
C LEU A 94 5.52 -4.18 -5.81
N GLU A 95 4.70 -3.21 -6.18
CA GLU A 95 4.98 -1.80 -5.99
C GLU A 95 4.51 -1.36 -4.61
N TYR A 96 5.38 -0.69 -3.85
CA TYR A 96 5.04 -0.19 -2.51
C TYR A 96 5.07 1.33 -2.54
N VAL A 97 3.90 1.94 -2.40
CA VAL A 97 3.75 3.40 -2.42
C VAL A 97 3.61 3.90 -0.99
N ILE A 98 4.46 4.84 -0.61
CA ILE A 98 4.44 5.45 0.72
C ILE A 98 4.13 6.93 0.58
N MET A 99 3.15 7.42 1.33
CA MET A 99 2.79 8.83 1.39
C MET A 99 3.21 9.42 2.71
N SER A 100 4.01 10.47 2.69
CA SER A 100 4.32 11.24 3.89
C SER A 100 3.20 12.23 4.15
N VAL A 101 2.61 12.19 5.34
CA VAL A 101 1.50 13.06 5.74
C VAL A 101 1.96 13.91 6.93
N LYS A 102 1.96 15.23 6.74
CA LYS A 102 2.36 16.16 7.79
C LYS A 102 1.22 17.11 8.10
N ASN A 103 0.81 17.16 9.37
CA ASN A 103 -0.32 17.98 9.80
C ASN A 103 -1.58 17.74 8.97
N GLY A 104 -1.83 16.48 8.60
CA GLY A 104 -3.01 16.11 7.82
C GLY A 104 -2.92 16.36 6.32
N GLU A 105 -1.76 16.79 5.81
CA GLU A 105 -1.57 17.04 4.37
C GLU A 105 -0.51 16.10 3.79
N VAL A 106 -0.77 15.57 2.60
CA VAL A 106 0.23 14.74 1.89
C VAL A 106 1.30 15.66 1.32
N VAL A 107 2.53 15.51 1.78
CA VAL A 107 3.67 16.36 1.40
C VAL A 107 4.68 15.65 0.51
N ASP A 108 4.65 14.34 0.41
CA ASP A 108 5.56 13.57 -0.44
C ASP A 108 4.97 12.20 -0.72
N VAL A 109 5.28 11.64 -1.89
CA VAL A 109 4.86 10.30 -2.29
C VAL A 109 6.04 9.62 -2.98
N LYS A 110 6.43 8.46 -2.50
CA LYS A 110 7.51 7.67 -3.10
C LYS A 110 7.07 6.24 -3.31
N SER A 111 7.72 5.58 -4.26
CA SER A 111 7.39 4.23 -4.68
C SER A 111 8.65 3.38 -4.65
N TYR A 112 8.52 2.15 -4.17
CA TYR A 112 9.63 1.22 -3.98
C TYR A 112 9.27 -0.17 -4.47
N GLN A 113 10.26 -0.91 -4.95
CA GLN A 113 10.14 -2.32 -5.27
C GLN A 113 11.29 -3.08 -4.62
N ARG A 114 11.01 -4.32 -4.23
CA ARG A 114 12.05 -5.25 -3.78
C ARG A 114 12.52 -6.05 -4.98
N ASP A 115 13.83 -6.20 -5.13
CA ASP A 115 14.42 -7.00 -6.20
C ASP A 115 13.93 -8.45 -6.14
N LEU A 116 13.80 -9.09 -7.32
CA LEU A 116 13.32 -10.46 -7.46
C LEU A 116 14.39 -11.51 -7.18
N GLN A 117 15.25 -11.26 -6.22
CA GLN A 117 16.31 -12.23 -5.89
C GLN A 117 15.94 -13.10 -4.70
#